data_44e153f052d308390273bb27992bb6b4
#
_entry.id   44e153f052d308390273bb27992bb6b4
#
_cell.length_a   1.000
_cell.length_b   1.000
_cell.length_c   1.000
_cell.angle_alpha   90.00
_cell.angle_beta   90.00
_cell.angle_gamma   90.00
#
_symmetry.space_group_name_H-M   'P 1'
#
loop_
_entity.id
_entity.type
_entity.pdbx_description
1 polymer ?
#
loop_
_entity_poly.entity_id
_entity_poly.type
_entity_poly.pdbx_seq_one_letter_code
_entity_poly.pdbx_strand_id
1 'polypeptide(L)'
;MMFRFAYPVLFLLIPVVLGWLAFALLKKPTGITYSMTSRLAALAGGGSSALVARIPTILRTCCLLLLILVAARPQLYNVSRDVRSPGVDIMLCLDTSGSMQALDFKVGGDAVTRLEAVKKVVADFIKKRETDRIGLVVFGEEAFTQSPLTIDKGLLLELVNRMTIGMAGDRTAIGSAIAIGGKRLKDLKAKSKILILLTDGRNNAGEISPQAAAEAVRE
;
A
#
# COMPACT_ATOMS: atom_id res chain seq x y z
N MET A 1 -7.52 12.09 1.59
CA MET A 1 -6.67 12.51 2.73
C MET A 1 -7.58 12.78 3.90
N MET A 2 -7.41 12.06 5.01
CA MET A 2 -8.14 12.32 6.25
C MET A 2 -7.18 12.91 7.28
N PHE A 3 -7.64 13.95 7.97
CA PHE A 3 -6.89 14.60 9.05
C PHE A 3 -7.21 13.92 10.38
N ARG A 4 -6.20 13.50 11.13
CA ARG A 4 -6.34 12.84 12.43
C ARG A 4 -5.29 13.34 13.41
N PHE A 5 -5.67 13.47 14.67
CA PHE A 5 -4.73 13.67 15.78
C PHE A 5 -4.34 12.31 16.36
N ALA A 6 -3.05 12.10 16.57
CA ALA A 6 -2.55 10.84 17.16
C ALA A 6 -2.97 10.71 18.63
N TYR A 7 -2.99 11.83 19.38
CA TYR A 7 -3.31 11.86 20.80
C TYR A 7 -4.39 12.90 21.13
N PRO A 8 -5.69 12.65 20.78
CA PRO A 8 -6.76 13.61 21.02
C PRO A 8 -7.00 13.86 22.51
N VAL A 9 -6.60 12.96 23.41
CA VAL A 9 -6.74 13.08 24.86
C VAL A 9 -6.00 14.31 25.42
N LEU A 10 -4.93 14.77 24.72
CA LEU A 10 -4.18 15.97 25.15
C LEU A 10 -5.01 17.25 25.11
N PHE A 11 -6.09 17.29 24.33
CA PHE A 11 -7.00 18.45 24.33
C PHE A 11 -7.72 18.66 25.68
N LEU A 12 -7.79 17.64 26.55
CA LEU A 12 -8.29 17.75 27.91
C LEU A 12 -7.44 18.69 28.81
N LEU A 13 -6.21 19.00 28.39
CA LEU A 13 -5.36 19.97 29.08
C LEU A 13 -5.73 21.44 28.77
N ILE A 14 -6.49 21.68 27.68
CA ILE A 14 -6.89 23.05 27.29
C ILE A 14 -7.70 23.74 28.38
N PRO A 15 -8.74 23.14 28.97
CA PRO A 15 -9.51 23.80 30.05
C PRO A 15 -8.66 24.06 31.30
N VAL A 16 -7.66 23.24 31.59
CA VAL A 16 -6.73 23.46 32.71
C VAL A 16 -5.86 24.70 32.45
N VAL A 17 -5.32 24.84 31.23
CA VAL A 17 -4.51 26.00 30.83
C VAL A 17 -5.35 27.28 30.83
N LEU A 18 -6.61 27.19 30.33
CA LEU A 18 -7.53 28.34 30.35
C LEU A 18 -7.96 28.75 31.77
N GLY A 19 -8.20 27.76 32.65
CA GLY A 19 -8.48 27.99 34.06
C GLY A 19 -7.30 28.66 34.76
N TRP A 20 -6.06 28.23 34.47
CA TRP A 20 -4.88 28.90 34.97
C TRP A 20 -4.73 30.32 34.46
N LEU A 21 -5.04 30.58 33.19
CA LEU A 21 -5.04 31.92 32.60
C LEU A 21 -6.05 32.83 33.32
N ALA A 22 -7.29 32.34 33.48
CA ALA A 22 -8.34 33.08 34.19
C ALA A 22 -7.92 33.44 35.62
N PHE A 23 -7.34 32.46 36.34
CA PHE A 23 -6.80 32.68 37.69
C PHE A 23 -5.65 33.71 37.68
N ALA A 24 -4.72 33.64 36.74
CA ALA A 24 -3.59 34.56 36.61
C ALA A 24 -4.06 36.00 36.28
N LEU A 25 -5.13 36.15 35.49
CA LEU A 25 -5.70 37.46 35.14
C LEU A 25 -6.53 38.07 36.28
N LEU A 26 -7.14 37.25 37.13
CA LEU A 26 -7.90 37.68 38.31
C LEU A 26 -7.00 38.02 39.51
N LYS A 27 -5.81 37.41 39.55
CA LYS A 27 -4.83 37.70 40.62
C LYS A 27 -4.26 39.11 40.44
N LYS A 28 -4.44 39.97 41.47
CA LYS A 28 -3.82 41.29 41.45
C LYS A 28 -2.29 41.15 41.43
N PRO A 29 -1.61 41.90 40.56
CA PRO A 29 -0.13 41.84 40.54
C PRO A 29 0.41 42.22 41.91
N THR A 30 1.18 41.33 42.49
CA THR A 30 1.95 41.63 43.72
C THR A 30 3.04 42.62 43.31
N GLY A 31 2.80 43.90 43.54
CA GLY A 31 3.79 44.94 43.32
C GLY A 31 4.85 44.87 44.37
N ILE A 32 6.11 44.91 43.95
CA ILE A 32 7.25 45.18 44.83
C ILE A 32 7.18 46.67 45.18
N THR A 33 7.01 46.98 46.46
CA THR A 33 7.02 48.36 46.93
C THR A 33 8.45 48.91 46.86
N TYR A 34 8.70 49.73 45.86
CA TYR A 34 9.97 50.46 45.70
C TYR A 34 9.72 51.90 46.11
N SER A 35 10.58 52.43 46.97
CA SER A 35 10.44 53.75 47.60
C SER A 35 10.61 54.96 46.65
N MET A 36 10.96 54.77 45.37
CA MET A 36 11.16 55.79 44.35
C MET A 36 10.16 55.73 43.17
N THR A 37 8.97 55.23 43.37
CA THR A 37 7.96 55.08 42.29
C THR A 37 7.39 56.41 41.75
N SER A 38 7.47 57.48 42.51
CA SER A 38 6.91 58.79 42.07
C SER A 38 7.64 59.40 40.84
N ARG A 39 8.93 59.19 40.70
CA ARG A 39 9.69 59.66 39.49
C ARG A 39 9.54 58.74 38.30
N LEU A 40 9.33 57.46 38.48
CA LEU A 40 9.08 56.51 37.41
C LEU A 40 7.61 56.59 36.91
N ALA A 41 6.67 56.87 37.76
CA ALA A 41 5.28 57.11 37.39
C ALA A 41 5.06 58.32 36.50
N ALA A 42 5.91 59.34 36.67
CA ALA A 42 5.91 60.53 35.81
C ALA A 42 6.48 60.31 34.41
N LEU A 43 7.32 59.30 34.23
CA LEU A 43 7.88 58.89 32.93
C LEU A 43 7.02 57.81 32.21
N ALA A 44 6.25 57.03 32.94
CA ALA A 44 5.28 56.09 32.42
C ALA A 44 3.96 56.79 32.19
N GLY A 45 3.78 57.42 30.99
CA GLY A 45 2.53 58.05 30.57
C GLY A 45 1.34 57.11 30.87
N GLY A 46 0.40 57.63 31.68
CA GLY A 46 -0.74 56.88 32.23
C GLY A 46 -1.57 56.18 31.15
N GLY A 47 -1.68 54.90 31.23
CA GLY A 47 -2.64 54.11 30.44
C GLY A 47 -2.14 52.80 29.84
N SER A 48 -0.86 52.68 29.54
CA SER A 48 -0.33 51.50 28.84
C SER A 48 0.22 50.38 29.73
N SER A 49 0.42 50.65 31.01
CA SER A 49 1.16 49.75 31.92
C SER A 49 0.43 48.45 32.26
N ALA A 50 -0.91 48.48 32.33
CA ALA A 50 -1.71 47.29 32.69
C ALA A 50 -1.76 46.27 31.54
N LEU A 51 -1.79 46.74 30.30
CA LEU A 51 -1.77 45.88 29.11
C LEU A 51 -0.37 45.27 28.93
N VAL A 52 0.68 46.07 29.06
CA VAL A 52 2.08 45.61 28.94
C VAL A 52 2.40 44.56 30.02
N ALA A 53 1.90 44.73 31.24
CA ALA A 53 2.11 43.78 32.33
C ALA A 53 1.42 42.42 32.07
N ARG A 54 0.39 42.33 31.21
CA ARG A 54 -0.32 41.11 30.86
C ARG A 54 0.28 40.38 29.66
N ILE A 55 1.09 41.03 28.84
CA ILE A 55 1.73 40.45 27.64
C ILE A 55 2.47 39.16 27.97
N PRO A 56 3.34 39.07 29.00
CA PRO A 56 4.08 37.83 29.30
C PRO A 56 3.15 36.66 29.64
N THR A 57 2.05 36.95 30.35
CA THR A 57 1.06 35.92 30.72
C THR A 57 0.32 35.39 29.52
N ILE A 58 -0.10 36.27 28.61
CA ILE A 58 -0.77 35.90 27.36
C ILE A 58 0.18 35.10 26.48
N LEU A 59 1.43 35.55 26.31
CA LEU A 59 2.45 34.87 25.49
C LEU A 59 2.73 33.46 26.03
N ARG A 60 2.85 33.32 27.35
CA ARG A 60 3.06 32.02 28.01
C ARG A 60 1.88 31.08 27.78
N THR A 61 0.67 31.59 27.83
CA THR A 61 -0.56 30.79 27.57
C THR A 61 -0.62 30.35 26.09
N CYS A 62 -0.34 31.26 25.16
CA CYS A 62 -0.25 30.91 23.74
C CYS A 62 0.79 29.83 23.47
N CYS A 63 1.95 29.93 24.11
CA CYS A 63 3.01 28.94 24.00
C CYS A 63 2.57 27.55 24.49
N LEU A 64 1.88 27.51 25.64
CA LEU A 64 1.33 26.26 26.19
C LEU A 64 0.25 25.64 25.29
N LEU A 65 -0.64 26.43 24.72
CA LEU A 65 -1.66 25.96 23.77
C LEU A 65 -1.04 25.41 22.48
N LEU A 66 -0.01 26.08 21.94
CA LEU A 66 0.73 25.60 20.79
C LEU A 66 1.47 24.30 21.10
N LEU A 67 2.06 24.18 22.29
CA LEU A 67 2.68 22.94 22.75
C LEU A 67 1.67 21.77 22.79
N ILE A 68 0.48 21.99 23.32
CA ILE A 68 -0.59 20.98 23.32
C ILE A 68 -0.96 20.57 21.90
N LEU A 69 -1.10 21.54 20.97
CA LEU A 69 -1.41 21.28 19.58
C LEU A 69 -0.32 20.43 18.90
N VAL A 70 0.95 20.79 19.11
CA VAL A 70 2.10 20.04 18.54
C VAL A 70 2.17 18.64 19.16
N ALA A 71 1.99 18.53 20.49
CA ALA A 71 2.00 17.25 21.19
C ALA A 71 0.85 16.32 20.75
N ALA A 72 -0.33 16.88 20.35
CA ALA A 72 -1.43 16.12 19.76
C ALA A 72 -1.08 15.47 18.41
N ARG A 73 0.11 15.81 17.81
CA ARG A 73 0.65 15.26 16.55
C ARG A 73 -0.40 15.22 15.45
N PRO A 74 -0.72 16.36 14.80
CA PRO A 74 -1.58 16.38 13.64
C PRO A 74 -0.95 15.56 12.52
N GLN A 75 -1.67 14.57 11.98
CA GLN A 75 -1.20 13.67 10.93
C GLN A 75 -2.15 13.72 9.75
N LEU A 76 -1.59 13.88 8.55
CA LEU A 76 -2.29 13.61 7.31
C LEU A 76 -2.18 12.11 7.04
N TYR A 77 -3.28 11.42 7.22
CA TYR A 77 -3.35 9.97 7.04
C TYR A 77 -3.91 9.66 5.65
N ASN A 78 -3.08 9.04 4.82
CA ASN A 78 -3.58 8.39 3.61
C ASN A 78 -4.13 7.03 4.04
N VAL A 79 -5.44 6.91 4.04
CA VAL A 79 -6.10 5.60 4.12
C VAL A 79 -5.82 4.91 2.79
N SER A 80 -4.72 4.17 2.68
CA SER A 80 -4.71 3.02 1.80
C SER A 80 -5.83 2.13 2.35
N ARG A 81 -7.00 2.17 1.74
CA ARG A 81 -8.02 1.16 2.00
C ARG A 81 -7.36 -0.15 1.63
N ASP A 82 -6.96 -0.89 2.64
CA ASP A 82 -6.81 -2.32 2.54
C ASP A 82 -8.23 -2.84 2.25
N VAL A 83 -8.60 -2.78 0.98
CA VAL A 83 -9.86 -3.34 0.49
C VAL A 83 -9.67 -4.84 0.66
N ARG A 84 -9.99 -5.33 1.85
CA ARG A 84 -10.24 -6.74 2.08
C ARG A 84 -11.54 -7.12 1.37
N SER A 85 -11.56 -6.89 0.07
CA SER A 85 -12.47 -7.62 -0.79
C SER A 85 -12.07 -9.08 -0.70
N PRO A 86 -13.00 -10.02 -0.57
CA PRO A 86 -12.70 -11.44 -0.66
C PRO A 86 -12.35 -11.77 -2.11
N GLY A 87 -11.24 -11.20 -2.62
CA GLY A 87 -10.68 -11.51 -3.92
C GLY A 87 -10.16 -12.95 -3.92
N VAL A 88 -10.15 -13.53 -5.09
CA VAL A 88 -9.57 -14.85 -5.35
C VAL A 88 -8.07 -14.69 -5.61
N ASP A 89 -7.26 -15.62 -5.10
CA ASP A 89 -5.85 -15.71 -5.43
C ASP A 89 -5.70 -16.58 -6.69
N ILE A 90 -5.25 -15.97 -7.78
CA ILE A 90 -5.14 -16.61 -9.09
C ILE A 90 -3.67 -16.69 -9.49
N MET A 91 -3.17 -17.90 -9.71
CA MET A 91 -1.84 -18.12 -10.29
C MET A 91 -2.00 -18.53 -11.76
N LEU A 92 -1.48 -17.71 -12.65
CA LEU A 92 -1.44 -17.99 -14.08
C LEU A 92 -0.11 -18.64 -14.43
N CYS A 93 -0.15 -19.84 -15.02
CA CYS A 93 1.01 -20.55 -15.53
C CYS A 93 0.99 -20.48 -17.05
N LEU A 94 1.94 -19.76 -17.65
CA LEU A 94 2.02 -19.47 -19.08
C LEU A 94 3.16 -20.23 -19.72
N ASP A 95 2.84 -20.97 -20.76
CA ASP A 95 3.77 -21.71 -21.60
C ASP A 95 4.53 -20.77 -22.52
N THR A 96 5.85 -20.89 -22.54
CA THR A 96 6.75 -20.18 -23.46
C THR A 96 7.63 -21.13 -24.27
N SER A 97 7.27 -22.41 -24.31
CA SER A 97 8.00 -23.43 -25.10
C SER A 97 7.99 -23.15 -26.59
N GLY A 98 8.86 -23.84 -27.34
CA GLY A 98 9.00 -23.66 -28.78
C GLY A 98 7.70 -23.90 -29.58
N SER A 99 6.78 -24.74 -29.10
CA SER A 99 5.47 -24.96 -29.74
C SER A 99 4.60 -23.72 -29.83
N MET A 100 4.79 -22.76 -28.90
CA MET A 100 4.07 -21.48 -28.86
C MET A 100 4.45 -20.53 -30.00
N GLN A 101 5.40 -20.88 -30.85
CA GLN A 101 5.80 -20.14 -32.06
C GLN A 101 4.83 -20.36 -33.23
N ALA A 102 3.99 -21.38 -33.22
CA ALA A 102 3.09 -21.70 -34.33
C ALA A 102 2.15 -20.51 -34.65
N LEU A 103 2.03 -20.22 -35.98
CA LEU A 103 1.22 -19.11 -36.53
C LEU A 103 -0.16 -19.61 -36.96
N ASP A 104 -0.89 -20.25 -36.08
CA ASP A 104 -2.21 -20.84 -36.38
C ASP A 104 -3.37 -20.04 -35.80
N PHE A 105 -3.11 -18.95 -35.10
CA PHE A 105 -4.13 -18.02 -34.62
C PHE A 105 -4.23 -16.77 -35.49
N LYS A 106 -5.44 -16.22 -35.56
CA LYS A 106 -5.70 -14.92 -36.23
C LYS A 106 -6.26 -13.92 -35.24
N VAL A 107 -5.63 -12.76 -35.15
CA VAL A 107 -6.06 -11.65 -34.32
C VAL A 107 -6.21 -10.41 -35.19
N GLY A 108 -7.43 -9.89 -35.33
CA GLY A 108 -7.71 -8.72 -36.17
C GLY A 108 -7.55 -8.96 -37.69
N GLY A 109 -7.42 -10.23 -38.12
CA GLY A 109 -7.19 -10.60 -39.53
C GLY A 109 -5.76 -11.04 -39.82
N ASP A 110 -4.78 -10.71 -38.96
CA ASP A 110 -3.38 -11.08 -39.12
C ASP A 110 -3.08 -12.39 -38.41
N ALA A 111 -2.22 -13.22 -39.02
CA ALA A 111 -1.67 -14.43 -38.38
C ALA A 111 -0.71 -14.04 -37.27
N VAL A 112 -0.95 -14.56 -36.07
CA VAL A 112 -0.13 -14.30 -34.89
C VAL A 112 0.36 -15.61 -34.27
N THR A 113 1.43 -15.56 -33.52
CA THR A 113 1.91 -16.73 -32.76
C THR A 113 0.91 -17.10 -31.65
N ARG A 114 0.94 -18.37 -31.24
CA ARG A 114 0.14 -18.84 -30.08
C ARG A 114 0.45 -18.01 -28.84
N LEU A 115 1.74 -17.68 -28.59
CA LEU A 115 2.13 -16.85 -27.45
C LEU A 115 1.47 -15.46 -27.51
N GLU A 116 1.43 -14.81 -28.67
CA GLU A 116 0.79 -13.51 -28.86
C GLU A 116 -0.74 -13.58 -28.60
N ALA A 117 -1.37 -14.65 -29.09
CA ALA A 117 -2.80 -14.89 -28.82
C ALA A 117 -3.06 -15.08 -27.33
N VAL A 118 -2.24 -15.88 -26.63
CA VAL A 118 -2.31 -16.09 -25.18
C VAL A 118 -2.07 -14.79 -24.40
N LYS A 119 -1.05 -14.00 -24.76
CA LYS A 119 -0.80 -12.70 -24.13
C LYS A 119 -2.04 -11.79 -24.19
N LYS A 120 -2.71 -11.73 -25.33
CA LYS A 120 -3.91 -10.92 -25.50
C LYS A 120 -5.06 -11.40 -24.60
N VAL A 121 -5.33 -12.71 -24.58
CA VAL A 121 -6.36 -13.30 -23.72
C VAL A 121 -6.07 -13.06 -22.24
N VAL A 122 -4.80 -13.27 -21.82
CA VAL A 122 -4.36 -13.05 -20.45
C VAL A 122 -4.44 -11.57 -20.07
N ALA A 123 -4.07 -10.66 -20.96
CA ALA A 123 -4.18 -9.23 -20.71
C ALA A 123 -5.64 -8.80 -20.50
N ASP A 124 -6.56 -9.30 -21.32
CA ASP A 124 -7.99 -9.02 -21.17
C ASP A 124 -8.58 -9.66 -19.91
N PHE A 125 -8.10 -10.84 -19.54
CA PHE A 125 -8.46 -11.49 -18.27
C PHE A 125 -8.01 -10.66 -17.07
N ILE A 126 -6.74 -10.21 -17.03
CA ILE A 126 -6.19 -9.39 -15.95
C ILE A 126 -6.98 -8.08 -15.80
N LYS A 127 -7.31 -7.40 -16.91
CA LYS A 127 -8.07 -6.13 -16.89
C LYS A 127 -9.46 -6.28 -16.27
N LYS A 128 -10.12 -7.42 -16.49
CA LYS A 128 -11.48 -7.69 -15.98
C LYS A 128 -11.53 -8.05 -14.49
N ARG A 129 -10.40 -8.28 -13.85
CA ARG A 129 -10.29 -8.70 -12.43
C ARG A 129 -9.89 -7.53 -11.55
N GLU A 130 -10.84 -6.80 -10.95
CA GLU A 130 -10.55 -5.59 -10.17
C GLU A 130 -9.97 -5.90 -8.78
N THR A 131 -10.48 -6.93 -8.12
CA THR A 131 -10.19 -7.21 -6.70
C THR A 131 -9.31 -8.43 -6.45
N ASP A 132 -9.10 -9.25 -7.49
CA ASP A 132 -8.33 -10.48 -7.38
C ASP A 132 -6.83 -10.22 -7.38
N ARG A 133 -6.09 -11.00 -6.60
CA ARG A 133 -4.63 -11.04 -6.67
C ARG A 133 -4.21 -12.04 -7.73
N ILE A 134 -3.36 -11.61 -8.63
CA ILE A 134 -2.89 -12.44 -9.74
C ILE A 134 -1.38 -12.56 -9.65
N GLY A 135 -0.85 -13.77 -9.79
CA GLY A 135 0.57 -14.07 -9.94
C GLY A 135 0.84 -14.72 -11.28
N LEU A 136 2.09 -14.68 -11.72
CA LEU A 136 2.55 -15.24 -12.99
C LEU A 136 3.67 -16.25 -12.76
N VAL A 137 3.50 -17.43 -13.32
CA VAL A 137 4.53 -18.45 -13.49
C VAL A 137 4.75 -18.60 -14.99
N VAL A 138 5.99 -18.57 -15.41
CA VAL A 138 6.40 -18.86 -16.79
C VAL A 138 7.05 -20.23 -16.79
N PHE A 139 6.71 -21.03 -17.80
CA PHE A 139 7.31 -22.34 -17.93
C PHE A 139 7.61 -22.71 -19.39
N GLY A 140 8.54 -23.60 -19.53
CA GLY A 140 9.02 -24.28 -20.73
C GLY A 140 9.70 -25.55 -20.24
N GLU A 141 10.98 -25.75 -20.51
CA GLU A 141 11.79 -26.83 -19.95
C GLU A 141 11.96 -26.68 -18.44
N GLU A 142 12.10 -25.43 -17.97
CA GLU A 142 12.07 -25.06 -16.57
C GLU A 142 10.78 -24.29 -16.25
N ALA A 143 10.52 -24.08 -14.95
CA ALA A 143 9.42 -23.25 -14.51
C ALA A 143 9.89 -22.30 -13.40
N PHE A 144 9.48 -21.03 -13.46
CA PHE A 144 9.82 -20.05 -12.44
C PHE A 144 8.72 -19.02 -12.25
N THR A 145 8.72 -18.40 -11.07
CA THR A 145 7.77 -17.34 -10.74
C THR A 145 8.23 -16.03 -11.37
N GLN A 146 7.49 -15.52 -12.34
CA GLN A 146 7.74 -14.23 -12.98
C GLN A 146 7.20 -13.07 -12.13
N SER A 147 6.05 -13.28 -11.48
CA SER A 147 5.48 -12.32 -10.54
C SER A 147 4.83 -13.05 -9.37
N PRO A 148 5.10 -12.65 -8.12
CA PRO A 148 4.29 -13.07 -7.00
C PRO A 148 2.85 -12.53 -7.14
N LEU A 149 1.94 -13.00 -6.29
CA LEU A 149 0.56 -12.50 -6.26
C LEU A 149 0.53 -11.00 -5.94
N THR A 150 -0.03 -10.24 -6.87
CA THR A 150 -0.19 -8.78 -6.76
C THR A 150 -1.56 -8.32 -7.23
N ILE A 151 -1.98 -7.15 -6.76
CA ILE A 151 -3.16 -6.43 -7.28
C ILE A 151 -2.77 -5.39 -8.33
N ASP A 152 -1.47 -5.18 -8.57
CA ASP A 152 -0.96 -4.25 -9.56
C ASP A 152 -1.09 -4.82 -10.97
N LYS A 153 -2.18 -4.44 -11.64
CA LYS A 153 -2.49 -4.86 -13.00
C LYS A 153 -1.52 -4.27 -14.02
N GLY A 154 -1.02 -3.06 -13.76
CA GLY A 154 -0.06 -2.39 -14.65
C GLY A 154 1.23 -3.18 -14.77
N LEU A 155 1.80 -3.55 -13.63
CA LEU A 155 2.99 -4.41 -13.54
C LEU A 155 2.77 -5.76 -14.24
N LEU A 156 1.63 -6.42 -13.97
CA LEU A 156 1.33 -7.72 -14.58
C LEU A 156 1.24 -7.65 -16.10
N LEU A 157 0.56 -6.63 -16.64
CA LEU A 157 0.44 -6.43 -18.09
C LEU A 157 1.81 -6.17 -18.75
N GLU A 158 2.67 -5.41 -18.10
CA GLU A 158 4.03 -5.17 -18.57
C GLU A 158 4.84 -6.46 -18.60
N LEU A 159 4.78 -7.29 -17.55
CA LEU A 159 5.47 -8.57 -17.49
C LEU A 159 4.96 -9.55 -18.56
N VAL A 160 3.64 -9.63 -18.78
CA VAL A 160 3.05 -10.47 -19.84
C VAL A 160 3.55 -10.02 -21.21
N ASN A 161 3.60 -8.71 -21.49
CA ASN A 161 4.08 -8.19 -22.77
C ASN A 161 5.55 -8.50 -23.03
N ARG A 162 6.38 -8.52 -21.99
CA ARG A 162 7.83 -8.82 -22.09
C ARG A 162 8.16 -10.31 -22.26
N MET A 163 7.19 -11.21 -22.15
CA MET A 163 7.42 -12.65 -22.35
C MET A 163 7.84 -12.93 -23.78
N THR A 164 8.79 -13.82 -23.96
CA THR A 164 9.29 -14.27 -25.26
C THR A 164 9.29 -15.80 -25.33
N ILE A 165 9.18 -16.32 -26.55
CA ILE A 165 9.31 -17.76 -26.80
C ILE A 165 10.70 -18.22 -26.38
N GLY A 166 10.78 -19.41 -25.76
CA GLY A 166 12.04 -19.98 -25.26
C GLY A 166 12.56 -19.35 -23.97
N MET A 167 11.83 -18.40 -23.35
CA MET A 167 12.25 -17.74 -22.09
C MET A 167 12.50 -18.72 -20.94
N ALA A 168 11.78 -19.84 -20.91
CA ALA A 168 11.95 -20.92 -19.93
C ALA A 168 12.42 -22.25 -20.57
N GLY A 169 13.03 -22.17 -21.74
CA GLY A 169 13.46 -23.32 -22.55
C GLY A 169 12.40 -23.76 -23.56
N ASP A 170 12.82 -24.67 -24.48
CA ASP A 170 12.00 -25.03 -25.65
C ASP A 170 11.04 -26.20 -25.40
N ARG A 171 11.27 -26.97 -24.35
CA ARG A 171 10.45 -28.13 -23.95
C ARG A 171 9.33 -27.70 -23.01
N THR A 172 8.44 -28.64 -22.61
CA THR A 172 7.24 -28.33 -21.84
C THR A 172 7.17 -29.16 -20.57
N ALA A 173 7.49 -28.55 -19.40
CA ALA A 173 7.46 -29.16 -18.07
C ALA A 173 6.20 -28.73 -17.28
N ILE A 174 5.04 -29.28 -17.65
CA ILE A 174 3.73 -28.95 -17.04
C ILE A 174 3.71 -29.26 -15.53
N GLY A 175 4.26 -30.41 -15.12
CA GLY A 175 4.30 -30.80 -13.72
C GLY A 175 5.07 -29.80 -12.85
N SER A 176 6.19 -29.29 -13.33
CA SER A 176 6.99 -28.27 -12.65
C SER A 176 6.21 -26.95 -12.51
N ALA A 177 5.49 -26.56 -13.56
CA ALA A 177 4.65 -25.36 -13.53
C ALA A 177 3.53 -25.44 -12.47
N ILE A 178 2.84 -26.58 -12.42
CA ILE A 178 1.79 -26.84 -11.41
C ILE A 178 2.39 -26.84 -9.99
N ALA A 179 3.52 -27.52 -9.79
CA ALA A 179 4.18 -27.61 -8.49
C ALA A 179 4.61 -26.22 -7.97
N ILE A 180 5.23 -25.39 -8.83
CA ILE A 180 5.64 -24.02 -8.46
C ILE A 180 4.43 -23.13 -8.20
N GLY A 181 3.43 -23.16 -9.08
CA GLY A 181 2.21 -22.37 -8.91
C GLY A 181 1.45 -22.75 -7.64
N GLY A 182 1.31 -24.04 -7.37
CA GLY A 182 0.68 -24.57 -6.16
C GLY A 182 1.45 -24.19 -4.89
N LYS A 183 2.78 -24.32 -4.89
CA LYS A 183 3.63 -23.89 -3.77
C LYS A 183 3.40 -22.42 -3.43
N ARG A 184 3.22 -21.53 -4.44
CA ARG A 184 2.95 -20.12 -4.21
C ARG A 184 1.57 -19.84 -3.62
N LEU A 185 0.61 -20.72 -3.87
CA LEU A 185 -0.76 -20.62 -3.34
C LEU A 185 -0.93 -21.27 -1.96
N LYS A 186 -0.12 -22.27 -1.62
CA LYS A 186 -0.30 -23.12 -0.42
C LYS A 186 -0.35 -22.31 0.87
N ASP A 187 0.60 -21.44 1.12
CA ASP A 187 0.79 -20.72 2.39
C ASP A 187 -0.11 -19.49 2.56
N LEU A 188 -1.01 -19.26 1.61
CA LEU A 188 -1.84 -18.04 1.62
C LEU A 188 -3.17 -18.28 2.36
N LYS A 189 -3.65 -17.24 3.05
CA LYS A 189 -4.89 -17.27 3.83
C LYS A 189 -6.16 -16.97 3.02
N ALA A 190 -6.09 -16.98 1.68
CA ALA A 190 -7.25 -16.73 0.84
C ALA A 190 -8.29 -17.86 0.96
N LYS A 191 -9.58 -17.47 0.89
CA LYS A 191 -10.69 -18.43 0.90
C LYS A 191 -10.79 -19.25 -0.39
N SER A 192 -10.37 -18.69 -1.51
CA SER A 192 -10.38 -19.34 -2.82
C SER A 192 -9.03 -19.14 -3.50
N LYS A 193 -8.45 -20.21 -4.00
CA LYS A 193 -7.18 -20.26 -4.69
C LYS A 193 -7.39 -20.99 -6.00
N ILE A 194 -6.93 -20.40 -7.10
CA ILE A 194 -7.09 -20.94 -8.45
C ILE A 194 -5.74 -20.95 -9.15
N LEU A 195 -5.39 -22.07 -9.74
CA LEU A 195 -4.26 -22.19 -10.64
C LEU A 195 -4.82 -22.41 -12.05
N ILE A 196 -4.43 -21.54 -12.99
CA ILE A 196 -4.82 -21.62 -14.39
C ILE A 196 -3.57 -21.92 -15.20
N LEU A 197 -3.59 -23.02 -15.92
CA LEU A 197 -2.53 -23.42 -16.83
C LEU A 197 -2.94 -23.12 -18.27
N LEU A 198 -2.07 -22.41 -18.99
CA LEU A 198 -2.23 -22.13 -20.42
C LEU A 198 -1.07 -22.76 -21.18
N THR A 199 -1.35 -23.81 -21.92
CA THR A 199 -0.40 -24.58 -22.73
C THR A 199 -1.08 -25.15 -23.96
N ASP A 200 -0.33 -25.36 -25.02
CA ASP A 200 -0.74 -26.09 -26.23
C ASP A 200 -0.02 -27.44 -26.34
N GLY A 201 0.97 -27.67 -25.46
CA GLY A 201 1.88 -28.79 -25.53
C GLY A 201 1.50 -29.99 -24.64
N ARG A 202 2.19 -31.09 -24.90
CA ARG A 202 2.21 -32.25 -24.02
C ARG A 202 3.42 -32.17 -23.10
N ASN A 203 3.28 -32.68 -21.88
CA ASN A 203 4.42 -32.75 -20.94
C ASN A 203 5.53 -33.64 -21.56
N ASN A 204 6.67 -33.04 -21.84
CA ASN A 204 7.84 -33.70 -22.44
C ASN A 204 9.15 -33.36 -21.71
N ALA A 205 9.06 -32.65 -20.59
CA ALA A 205 10.18 -32.27 -19.74
C ALA A 205 9.73 -32.26 -18.26
N GLY A 206 10.71 -32.08 -17.36
CA GLY A 206 10.50 -32.01 -15.92
C GLY A 206 10.45 -33.41 -15.26
N GLU A 207 10.81 -33.44 -13.97
CA GLU A 207 10.87 -34.69 -13.18
C GLU A 207 9.51 -35.09 -12.59
N ILE A 208 8.58 -34.12 -12.48
CA ILE A 208 7.28 -34.32 -11.82
C ILE A 208 6.22 -34.51 -12.90
N SER A 209 5.44 -35.60 -12.80
CA SER A 209 4.29 -35.77 -13.68
C SER A 209 3.19 -34.74 -13.38
N PRO A 210 2.44 -34.25 -14.40
CA PRO A 210 1.34 -33.30 -14.18
C PRO A 210 0.29 -33.82 -13.20
N GLN A 211 0.01 -35.12 -13.20
CA GLN A 211 -0.97 -35.77 -12.30
C GLN A 211 -0.49 -35.72 -10.85
N ALA A 212 0.77 -36.12 -10.59
CA ALA A 212 1.34 -36.08 -9.24
C ALA A 212 1.42 -34.65 -8.71
N ALA A 213 1.77 -33.66 -9.56
CA ALA A 213 1.78 -32.25 -9.19
C ALA A 213 0.37 -31.74 -8.84
N ALA A 214 -0.64 -32.12 -9.63
CA ALA A 214 -2.02 -31.71 -9.40
C ALA A 214 -2.60 -32.31 -8.11
N GLU A 215 -2.28 -33.55 -7.79
CA GLU A 215 -2.68 -34.20 -6.53
C GLU A 215 -2.05 -33.48 -5.32
N ALA A 216 -0.75 -33.18 -5.38
CA ALA A 216 -0.04 -32.47 -4.31
C ALA A 216 -0.53 -31.05 -4.05
N VAL A 217 -1.13 -30.41 -5.06
CA VAL A 217 -1.67 -29.04 -4.95
C VAL A 217 -3.12 -29.04 -4.46
N ARG A 218 -3.84 -30.16 -4.62
CA ARG A 218 -5.24 -30.29 -4.20
C ARG A 218 -5.41 -30.42 -2.68
N GLU A 219 -4.38 -30.89 -1.97
CA GLU A 219 -4.32 -30.97 -0.50
C GLU A 219 -3.98 -29.59 0.13
#